data_f3480e4961f6f7e280542e1a2653b06d
#
_entry.id   f3480e4961f6f7e280542e1a2653b06d
#
_cell.length_a   1.000
_cell.length_b   1.000
_cell.length_c   1.000
_cell.angle_alpha   90.00
_cell.angle_beta   90.00
_cell.angle_gamma   90.00
#
_symmetry.space_group_name_H-M   'P 1'
#
loop_
_entity.id
_entity.type
_entity.pdbx_description
1 polymer ?
#
loop_
_entity_poly.entity_id
_entity_poly.type
_entity_poly.pdbx_seq_one_letter_code
_entity_poly.pdbx_strand_id
1 'polypeptide(L)'
;MDSDTILREARLIKNLKHSHIPVIYDIEEDDISICIIEEYISGKSLRSYINNTDNIKTSEICDIAVKLCDILEYLHNCDNEIIHLDIKPDNIIIDEHNNVKLIDFGSSIHKAGLTQAGMISPGYAAPEQYGGKELTYQTDIYSVGMVLKFMADSNSTVHNKLYPVINKCTRHNQYRRYKNVKALRWELEQTARSDITFSRK
;
A
#
# COMPACT_ATOMS: atom_id res chain seq x y z
N MET A 1 13.33 15.15 -10.86
CA MET A 1 13.30 14.99 -9.41
C MET A 1 14.65 15.48 -8.93
N ASP A 2 14.71 16.28 -7.89
CA ASP A 2 15.96 16.83 -7.38
C ASP A 2 16.76 15.71 -6.71
N SER A 3 18.08 15.64 -6.96
CA SER A 3 18.98 14.61 -6.41
C SER A 3 18.88 14.52 -4.89
N ASP A 4 18.75 15.66 -4.21
CA ASP A 4 18.60 15.74 -2.75
C ASP A 4 17.31 15.05 -2.26
N THR A 5 16.24 15.08 -3.04
CA THR A 5 14.98 14.39 -2.72
C THR A 5 15.16 12.88 -2.78
N ILE A 6 15.77 12.37 -3.86
CA ILE A 6 16.03 10.93 -4.04
C ILE A 6 16.91 10.37 -2.92
N LEU A 7 17.98 11.09 -2.56
CA LEU A 7 18.87 10.70 -1.47
C LEU A 7 18.17 10.66 -0.12
N ARG A 8 17.32 11.66 0.14
CA ARG A 8 16.59 11.73 1.39
C ARG A 8 15.62 10.55 1.50
N GLU A 9 14.94 10.21 0.43
CA GLU A 9 14.02 9.08 0.35
C GLU A 9 14.76 7.75 0.53
N ALA A 10 15.86 7.55 -0.18
CA ALA A 10 16.68 6.35 -0.04
C ALA A 10 17.23 6.17 1.39
N ARG A 11 17.70 7.24 2.02
CA ARG A 11 18.17 7.23 3.41
C ARG A 11 17.04 6.96 4.41
N LEU A 12 15.82 7.40 4.11
CA LEU A 12 14.65 7.18 4.93
C LEU A 12 14.32 5.69 5.03
N ILE A 13 14.41 4.96 3.92
CA ILE A 13 14.09 3.54 3.86
C ILE A 13 15.27 2.62 4.18
N LYS A 14 16.53 3.10 4.09
CA LYS A 14 17.74 2.29 4.38
C LYS A 14 17.72 1.67 5.77
N ASN A 15 17.09 2.30 6.74
CA ASN A 15 17.02 1.84 8.12
C ASN A 15 15.77 1.01 8.46
N LEU A 16 14.84 0.86 7.50
CA LEU A 16 13.65 0.04 7.71
C LEU A 16 14.02 -1.45 7.75
N LYS A 17 13.47 -2.15 8.74
CA LYS A 17 13.68 -3.61 8.92
C LYS A 17 12.32 -4.28 9.03
N HIS A 18 11.82 -4.73 7.90
CA HIS A 18 10.55 -5.43 7.82
C HIS A 18 10.60 -6.50 6.73
N SER A 19 10.13 -7.71 7.01
CA SER A 19 10.20 -8.85 6.07
C SER A 19 9.49 -8.62 4.74
N HIS A 20 8.56 -7.68 4.70
CA HIS A 20 7.73 -7.33 3.53
C HIS A 20 8.14 -6.02 2.85
N ILE A 21 9.30 -5.44 3.21
CA ILE A 21 9.90 -4.26 2.58
C ILE A 21 11.27 -4.68 2.04
N PRO A 22 11.67 -4.30 0.82
CA PRO A 22 13.00 -4.59 0.30
C PRO A 22 14.10 -4.00 1.19
N VAL A 23 15.18 -4.74 1.37
CA VAL A 23 16.37 -4.25 2.07
C VAL A 23 17.16 -3.35 1.12
N ILE A 24 17.48 -2.14 1.56
CA ILE A 24 18.47 -1.29 0.87
C ILE A 24 19.85 -1.73 1.33
N TYR A 25 20.64 -2.29 0.43
CA TYR A 25 22.01 -2.72 0.70
C TYR A 25 22.95 -1.55 0.73
N ASP A 26 22.88 -0.68 -0.29
CA ASP A 26 23.73 0.49 -0.38
C ASP A 26 23.14 1.63 -1.19
N ILE A 27 23.69 2.82 -1.03
CA ILE A 27 23.36 4.04 -1.77
C ILE A 27 24.66 4.67 -2.15
N GLU A 28 24.97 4.68 -3.46
CA GLU A 28 26.13 5.32 -4.03
C GLU A 28 25.73 6.63 -4.69
N GLU A 29 26.52 7.67 -4.47
CA GLU A 29 26.26 9.01 -5.00
C GLU A 29 27.56 9.52 -5.66
N ASP A 30 27.43 10.01 -6.89
CA ASP A 30 28.47 10.77 -7.56
C ASP A 30 27.92 12.12 -8.06
N ASP A 31 28.76 12.92 -8.74
CA ASP A 31 28.39 14.27 -9.21
C ASP A 31 27.26 14.27 -10.26
N ILE A 32 26.88 13.12 -10.80
CA ILE A 32 25.97 12.99 -11.95
C ILE A 32 24.74 12.12 -11.60
N SER A 33 24.91 11.13 -10.70
CA SER A 33 23.90 10.10 -10.47
C SER A 33 23.82 9.62 -9.02
N ILE A 34 22.68 9.04 -8.69
CA ILE A 34 22.46 8.30 -7.44
C ILE A 34 22.05 6.88 -7.83
N CYS A 35 22.78 5.90 -7.29
CA CYS A 35 22.50 4.48 -7.45
C CYS A 35 22.02 3.90 -6.13
N ILE A 36 20.82 3.31 -6.12
CA ILE A 36 20.27 2.60 -4.97
C ILE A 36 20.39 1.10 -5.25
N ILE A 37 21.12 0.39 -4.39
CA ILE A 37 21.30 -1.06 -4.47
C ILE A 37 20.34 -1.68 -3.44
N GLU A 38 19.33 -2.39 -3.94
CA GLU A 38 18.29 -2.96 -3.09
C GLU A 38 18.04 -4.45 -3.32
N GLU A 39 17.34 -5.10 -2.42
CA GLU A 39 16.91 -6.50 -2.51
C GLU A 39 16.07 -6.69 -3.78
N TYR A 40 16.50 -7.61 -4.63
CA TYR A 40 15.67 -8.05 -5.75
C TYR A 40 14.55 -8.94 -5.26
N ILE A 41 13.30 -8.52 -5.49
CA ILE A 41 12.11 -9.29 -5.11
C ILE A 41 11.66 -10.15 -6.31
N SER A 42 11.86 -11.47 -6.18
CA SER A 42 11.32 -12.43 -7.17
C SER A 42 9.81 -12.58 -6.96
N GLY A 43 9.03 -12.30 -8.00
CA GLY A 43 7.57 -12.39 -7.93
C GLY A 43 6.87 -11.70 -9.09
N LYS A 44 5.56 -11.56 -8.97
CA LYS A 44 4.70 -10.85 -9.94
C LYS A 44 4.08 -9.63 -9.26
N SER A 45 3.96 -8.52 -9.98
CA SER A 45 3.15 -7.41 -9.47
C SER A 45 1.71 -7.87 -9.22
N LEU A 46 1.06 -7.29 -8.21
CA LEU A 46 -0.35 -7.59 -7.91
C LEU A 46 -1.23 -7.36 -9.14
N ARG A 47 -0.90 -6.37 -9.99
CA ARG A 47 -1.58 -6.17 -11.28
C ARG A 47 -1.47 -7.41 -12.16
N SER A 48 -0.27 -7.91 -12.35
CA SER A 48 -0.04 -9.11 -13.17
C SER A 48 -0.67 -10.35 -12.53
N TYR A 49 -0.60 -10.46 -11.20
CA TYR A 49 -1.19 -11.57 -10.45
C TYR A 49 -2.70 -11.63 -10.66
N ILE A 50 -3.43 -10.52 -10.43
CA ILE A 50 -4.88 -10.44 -10.59
C ILE A 50 -5.32 -10.65 -12.04
N ASN A 51 -4.60 -10.06 -13.01
CA ASN A 51 -4.94 -10.23 -14.43
C ASN A 51 -4.79 -11.68 -14.94
N ASN A 52 -4.03 -12.51 -14.24
CA ASN A 52 -3.82 -13.93 -14.57
C ASN A 52 -4.50 -14.88 -13.56
N THR A 53 -5.37 -14.37 -12.69
CA THR A 53 -6.09 -15.16 -11.69
C THR A 53 -7.58 -15.18 -12.04
N ASP A 54 -8.09 -16.37 -12.41
CA ASP A 54 -9.52 -16.55 -12.57
C ASP A 54 -10.19 -16.74 -11.21
N ASN A 55 -11.29 -16.00 -10.96
CA ASN A 55 -12.16 -16.19 -9.79
C ASN A 55 -11.45 -16.05 -8.43
N ILE A 56 -10.70 -14.98 -8.22
CA ILE A 56 -10.12 -14.66 -6.91
C ILE A 56 -11.21 -14.64 -5.82
N LYS A 57 -10.91 -15.24 -4.66
CA LYS A 57 -11.84 -15.33 -3.52
C LYS A 57 -11.74 -14.10 -2.62
N THR A 58 -12.83 -13.77 -1.93
CA THR A 58 -12.85 -12.70 -0.92
C THR A 58 -11.78 -12.90 0.15
N SER A 59 -11.61 -14.15 0.64
CA SER A 59 -10.61 -14.48 1.65
C SER A 59 -9.18 -14.20 1.20
N GLU A 60 -8.87 -14.47 -0.08
CA GLU A 60 -7.55 -14.22 -0.66
C GLU A 60 -7.27 -12.72 -0.80
N ILE A 61 -8.25 -11.95 -1.26
CA ILE A 61 -8.14 -10.48 -1.30
C ILE A 61 -7.93 -9.91 0.10
N CYS A 62 -8.69 -10.41 1.09
CA CYS A 62 -8.51 -9.98 2.47
C CYS A 62 -7.12 -10.34 3.01
N ASP A 63 -6.58 -11.53 2.70
CA ASP A 63 -5.24 -11.95 3.13
C ASP A 63 -4.16 -11.02 2.57
N ILE A 64 -4.21 -10.71 1.27
CA ILE A 64 -3.29 -9.76 0.63
C ILE A 64 -3.39 -8.38 1.30
N ALA A 65 -4.61 -7.89 1.53
CA ALA A 65 -4.84 -6.58 2.11
C ALA A 65 -4.44 -6.51 3.61
N VAL A 66 -4.60 -7.60 4.36
CA VAL A 66 -4.13 -7.71 5.75
C VAL A 66 -2.61 -7.61 5.81
N LYS A 67 -1.88 -8.34 4.95
CA LYS A 67 -0.41 -8.25 4.86
C LYS A 67 0.04 -6.83 4.49
N LEU A 68 -0.68 -6.17 3.58
CA LEU A 68 -0.43 -4.76 3.25
C LEU A 68 -0.68 -3.84 4.45
N CYS A 69 -1.73 -4.08 5.24
CA CYS A 69 -1.97 -3.34 6.47
C CYS A 69 -0.86 -3.55 7.51
N ASP A 70 -0.26 -4.74 7.61
CA ASP A 70 0.87 -5.01 8.51
C ASP A 70 2.10 -4.18 8.13
N ILE A 71 2.40 -4.07 6.83
CA ILE A 71 3.48 -3.21 6.32
C ILE A 71 3.22 -1.75 6.70
N LEU A 72 2.01 -1.27 6.43
CA LEU A 72 1.63 0.12 6.72
C LEU A 72 1.58 0.41 8.22
N GLU A 73 1.15 -0.54 9.04
CA GLU A 73 1.19 -0.40 10.49
C GLU A 73 2.63 -0.20 10.98
N TYR A 74 3.59 -0.94 10.42
CA TYR A 74 5.01 -0.75 10.70
C TYR A 74 5.50 0.64 10.25
N LEU A 75 5.22 1.05 9.01
CA LEU A 75 5.64 2.35 8.49
C LEU A 75 5.07 3.53 9.28
N HIS A 76 3.79 3.47 9.62
CA HIS A 76 3.10 4.54 10.36
C HIS A 76 3.54 4.65 11.83
N ASN A 77 4.15 3.59 12.41
CA ASN A 77 4.57 3.56 13.82
C ASN A 77 6.10 3.50 13.99
N CYS A 78 6.90 3.49 12.91
CA CYS A 78 8.35 3.60 13.04
C CYS A 78 8.74 5.01 13.52
N ASP A 79 9.98 5.17 13.98
CA ASP A 79 10.49 6.45 14.53
C ASP A 79 10.29 7.64 13.59
N ASN A 80 10.25 7.37 12.30
CA ASN A 80 10.10 8.38 11.26
C ASN A 80 8.65 8.64 10.84
N GLU A 81 7.67 7.86 11.30
CA GLU A 81 6.25 7.99 10.92
C GLU A 81 6.06 8.19 9.40
N ILE A 82 6.34 7.16 8.61
CA ILE A 82 6.36 7.24 7.15
C ILE A 82 4.96 7.05 6.57
N ILE A 83 4.57 7.91 5.65
CA ILE A 83 3.40 7.77 4.77
C ILE A 83 3.91 7.41 3.38
N HIS A 84 3.40 6.32 2.78
CA HIS A 84 3.93 5.77 1.52
C HIS A 84 3.53 6.58 0.28
N LEU A 85 2.29 7.01 0.19
CA LEU A 85 1.68 7.88 -0.84
C LEU A 85 1.56 7.30 -2.25
N ASP A 86 2.19 6.17 -2.57
CA ASP A 86 2.10 5.55 -3.90
C ASP A 86 1.75 4.06 -3.85
N ILE A 87 0.76 3.70 -3.03
CA ILE A 87 0.24 2.33 -2.95
C ILE A 87 -0.64 2.05 -4.16
N LYS A 88 -0.18 1.15 -5.03
CA LYS A 88 -0.88 0.73 -6.25
C LYS A 88 -0.51 -0.72 -6.59
N PRO A 89 -1.29 -1.43 -7.42
CA PRO A 89 -1.02 -2.83 -7.76
C PRO A 89 0.34 -3.09 -8.41
N ASP A 90 0.95 -2.07 -9.02
CA ASP A 90 2.27 -2.19 -9.66
C ASP A 90 3.40 -2.19 -8.63
N ASN A 91 3.20 -1.54 -7.47
CA ASN A 91 4.16 -1.43 -6.37
C ASN A 91 3.98 -2.52 -5.29
N ILE A 92 3.10 -3.48 -5.52
CA ILE A 92 2.86 -4.62 -4.64
C ILE A 92 3.30 -5.88 -5.37
N ILE A 93 4.27 -6.61 -4.82
CA ILE A 93 4.76 -7.87 -5.39
C ILE A 93 4.22 -9.04 -4.58
N ILE A 94 3.72 -10.05 -5.30
CA ILE A 94 3.35 -11.36 -4.74
C ILE A 94 4.44 -12.34 -5.16
N ASP A 95 5.15 -12.91 -4.18
CA ASP A 95 6.20 -13.91 -4.42
C ASP A 95 5.62 -15.34 -4.60
N GLU A 96 6.48 -16.30 -4.89
CA GLU A 96 6.10 -17.71 -5.10
C GLU A 96 5.53 -18.39 -3.85
N HIS A 97 5.74 -17.81 -2.65
CA HIS A 97 5.19 -18.27 -1.38
C HIS A 97 3.95 -17.50 -0.96
N ASN A 98 3.36 -16.69 -1.84
CA ASN A 98 2.24 -15.78 -1.58
C ASN A 98 2.55 -14.73 -0.48
N ASN A 99 3.82 -14.37 -0.27
CA ASN A 99 4.14 -13.22 0.53
C ASN A 99 3.89 -11.94 -0.28
N VAL A 100 3.47 -10.90 0.44
CA VAL A 100 3.26 -9.57 -0.11
C VAL A 100 4.48 -8.72 0.21
N LYS A 101 5.08 -8.09 -0.78
CA LYS A 101 6.15 -7.10 -0.61
C LYS A 101 5.68 -5.76 -1.19
N LEU A 102 5.91 -4.67 -0.45
CA LEU A 102 5.64 -3.31 -0.91
C LEU A 102 6.97 -2.70 -1.35
N ILE A 103 7.00 -2.21 -2.58
CA ILE A 103 8.19 -1.64 -3.22
C ILE A 103 7.94 -0.19 -3.62
N ASP A 104 8.99 0.51 -4.05
CA ASP A 104 8.95 1.88 -4.58
C ASP A 104 8.48 2.92 -3.55
N PHE A 105 9.44 3.37 -2.74
CA PHE A 105 9.24 4.39 -1.71
C PHE A 105 9.54 5.81 -2.21
N GLY A 106 9.70 6.00 -3.54
CA GLY A 106 10.09 7.26 -4.15
C GLY A 106 9.12 8.43 -3.94
N SER A 107 7.90 8.14 -3.48
CA SER A 107 6.91 9.17 -3.11
C SER A 107 6.69 9.30 -1.60
N SER A 108 7.38 8.50 -0.78
CA SER A 108 7.16 8.43 0.67
C SER A 108 7.64 9.67 1.39
N ILE A 109 6.95 10.05 2.44
CA ILE A 109 7.27 11.22 3.25
C ILE A 109 7.26 10.91 4.75
N HIS A 110 8.01 11.72 5.53
CA HIS A 110 7.79 11.81 6.97
C HIS A 110 6.52 12.60 7.28
N LYS A 111 5.71 12.12 8.20
CA LYS A 111 4.51 12.83 8.65
C LYS A 111 4.80 14.23 9.22
N ALA A 112 5.95 14.41 9.85
CA ALA A 112 6.30 15.66 10.55
C ALA A 112 6.57 16.88 9.65
N GLY A 113 6.41 16.82 8.33
CA GLY A 113 6.94 17.94 7.57
C GLY A 113 6.48 18.27 6.20
N LEU A 114 5.47 17.63 5.58
CA LEU A 114 5.25 17.95 4.17
C LEU A 114 3.79 18.03 3.73
N THR A 115 3.51 19.14 3.06
CA THR A 115 2.28 19.44 2.32
C THR A 115 2.37 19.09 0.83
N GLN A 116 3.48 18.53 0.34
CA GLN A 116 3.65 18.18 -1.08
C GLN A 116 3.76 16.67 -1.24
N ALA A 117 2.77 16.10 -1.91
CA ALA A 117 2.89 14.76 -2.47
C ALA A 117 3.96 14.77 -3.58
N GLY A 118 4.76 13.71 -3.65
CA GLY A 118 5.64 13.44 -4.77
C GLY A 118 4.84 13.16 -6.06
N MET A 119 5.30 12.23 -6.88
CA MET A 119 4.59 11.82 -8.09
C MET A 119 3.23 11.20 -7.74
N ILE A 120 2.16 11.72 -8.33
CA ILE A 120 0.79 11.25 -8.08
C ILE A 120 0.44 10.16 -9.09
N SER A 121 -0.02 8.99 -8.61
CA SER A 121 -0.52 7.91 -9.45
C SER A 121 -2.04 8.04 -9.66
N PRO A 122 -2.50 8.45 -10.86
CA PRO A 122 -3.92 8.61 -11.13
C PRO A 122 -4.71 7.31 -10.88
N GLY A 123 -5.87 7.44 -10.24
CA GLY A 123 -6.75 6.32 -9.94
C GLY A 123 -6.47 5.60 -8.61
N TYR A 124 -5.32 5.84 -7.97
CA TYR A 124 -4.98 5.30 -6.65
C TYR A 124 -4.73 6.39 -5.61
N ALA A 125 -4.31 7.56 -6.04
CA ALA A 125 -4.01 8.68 -5.17
C ALA A 125 -5.26 9.27 -4.52
N ALA A 126 -5.13 9.60 -3.23
CA ALA A 126 -6.21 10.19 -2.45
C ALA A 126 -6.49 11.66 -2.86
N PRO A 127 -7.75 12.15 -2.71
CA PRO A 127 -8.11 13.51 -3.10
C PRO A 127 -7.24 14.61 -2.49
N GLU A 128 -6.77 14.42 -1.26
CA GLU A 128 -5.89 15.37 -0.57
C GLU A 128 -4.50 15.50 -1.22
N GLN A 129 -4.04 14.50 -1.96
CA GLN A 129 -2.75 14.57 -2.69
C GLN A 129 -2.78 15.57 -3.85
N TYR A 130 -3.97 15.86 -4.41
CA TYR A 130 -4.14 16.80 -5.53
C TYR A 130 -4.31 18.26 -5.09
N GLY A 131 -4.52 18.52 -3.81
CA GLY A 131 -5.02 19.82 -3.36
C GLY A 131 -4.19 20.55 -2.30
N GLY A 132 -2.94 20.13 -2.03
CA GLY A 132 -2.09 20.81 -1.02
C GLY A 132 -2.66 20.75 0.42
N LYS A 133 -3.48 19.75 0.70
CA LYS A 133 -4.02 19.47 2.04
C LYS A 133 -3.00 18.64 2.82
N GLU A 134 -3.20 18.61 4.14
CA GLU A 134 -2.42 17.75 5.03
C GLU A 134 -2.51 16.27 4.60
N LEU A 135 -1.35 15.64 4.42
CA LEU A 135 -1.22 14.22 4.16
C LEU A 135 -1.12 13.47 5.49
N THR A 136 -1.88 12.41 5.63
CA THR A 136 -1.98 11.65 6.86
C THR A 136 -1.98 10.15 6.58
N TYR A 137 -1.95 9.31 7.60
CA TYR A 137 -2.07 7.85 7.45
C TYR A 137 -3.35 7.42 6.71
N GLN A 138 -4.40 8.26 6.78
CA GLN A 138 -5.64 8.02 6.05
C GLN A 138 -5.45 8.18 4.53
N THR A 139 -4.39 8.83 4.08
CA THR A 139 -4.04 8.93 2.65
C THR A 139 -3.67 7.54 2.12
N ASP A 140 -2.81 6.79 2.84
CA ASP A 140 -2.49 5.40 2.47
C ASP A 140 -3.71 4.48 2.55
N ILE A 141 -4.59 4.68 3.54
CA ILE A 141 -5.86 3.91 3.66
C ILE A 141 -6.74 4.10 2.43
N TYR A 142 -6.78 5.29 1.84
CA TYR A 142 -7.51 5.51 0.59
C TYR A 142 -6.93 4.65 -0.54
N SER A 143 -5.62 4.67 -0.71
CA SER A 143 -4.93 3.91 -1.75
C SER A 143 -5.11 2.40 -1.57
N VAL A 144 -5.08 1.88 -0.32
CA VAL A 144 -5.47 0.49 -0.02
C VAL A 144 -6.90 0.20 -0.45
N GLY A 145 -7.85 1.12 -0.21
CA GLY A 145 -9.23 0.99 -0.68
C GLY A 145 -9.34 0.89 -2.20
N MET A 146 -8.52 1.64 -2.95
CA MET A 146 -8.48 1.55 -4.41
C MET A 146 -7.83 0.26 -4.89
N VAL A 147 -6.84 -0.27 -4.18
CA VAL A 147 -6.26 -1.60 -4.46
C VAL A 147 -7.29 -2.71 -4.20
N LEU A 148 -8.04 -2.64 -3.08
CA LEU A 148 -9.15 -3.56 -2.80
C LEU A 148 -10.20 -3.54 -3.92
N LYS A 149 -10.57 -2.35 -4.37
CA LYS A 149 -11.50 -2.17 -5.50
C LYS A 149 -10.96 -2.83 -6.76
N PHE A 150 -9.70 -2.57 -7.12
CA PHE A 150 -9.05 -3.19 -8.28
C PHE A 150 -9.08 -4.74 -8.21
N MET A 151 -8.77 -5.33 -7.06
CA MET A 151 -8.81 -6.78 -6.88
C MET A 151 -10.23 -7.37 -6.98
N ALA A 152 -11.24 -6.63 -6.53
CA ALA A 152 -12.63 -7.08 -6.49
C ALA A 152 -13.41 -6.84 -7.80
N ASP A 153 -12.96 -5.94 -8.67
CA ASP A 153 -13.74 -5.48 -9.85
C ASP A 153 -14.01 -6.60 -10.86
N SER A 154 -13.21 -7.67 -10.89
CA SER A 154 -13.44 -8.82 -11.78
C SER A 154 -14.57 -9.75 -11.33
N ASN A 155 -15.06 -9.64 -10.09
CA ASN A 155 -16.07 -10.53 -9.53
C ASN A 155 -17.11 -9.76 -8.71
N SER A 156 -18.34 -9.62 -9.24
CA SER A 156 -19.40 -8.84 -8.62
C SER A 156 -19.80 -9.33 -7.22
N THR A 157 -19.73 -10.63 -6.95
CA THR A 157 -20.04 -11.20 -5.64
C THR A 157 -18.97 -10.79 -4.61
N VAL A 158 -17.71 -10.87 -4.99
CA VAL A 158 -16.56 -10.44 -4.15
C VAL A 158 -16.63 -8.94 -3.94
N HIS A 159 -16.90 -8.16 -4.99
CA HIS A 159 -17.05 -6.71 -4.92
C HIS A 159 -18.15 -6.33 -3.91
N ASN A 160 -19.32 -6.94 -3.98
CA ASN A 160 -20.43 -6.65 -3.06
C ASN A 160 -20.08 -6.92 -1.59
N LYS A 161 -19.33 -7.99 -1.30
CA LYS A 161 -18.88 -8.30 0.07
C LYS A 161 -17.87 -7.28 0.61
N LEU A 162 -16.96 -6.82 -0.25
CA LEU A 162 -15.92 -5.85 0.12
C LEU A 162 -16.38 -4.39 0.02
N TYR A 163 -17.52 -4.13 -0.64
CA TYR A 163 -18.02 -2.78 -0.88
C TYR A 163 -18.08 -1.90 0.37
N PRO A 164 -18.57 -2.37 1.54
CA PRO A 164 -18.59 -1.53 2.75
C PRO A 164 -17.19 -1.06 3.17
N VAL A 165 -16.19 -1.95 3.08
CA VAL A 165 -14.79 -1.66 3.41
C VAL A 165 -14.21 -0.68 2.39
N ILE A 166 -14.35 -0.98 1.10
CA ILE A 166 -13.87 -0.13 0.00
C ILE A 166 -14.48 1.27 0.12
N ASN A 167 -15.79 1.38 0.26
CA ASN A 167 -16.49 2.65 0.37
C ASN A 167 -16.01 3.47 1.57
N LYS A 168 -15.72 2.84 2.71
CA LYS A 168 -15.21 3.55 3.88
C LYS A 168 -13.77 4.01 3.68
N CYS A 169 -12.89 3.20 3.07
CA CYS A 169 -11.53 3.59 2.75
C CYS A 169 -11.48 4.78 1.78
N THR A 170 -12.34 4.78 0.76
CA THR A 170 -12.28 5.73 -0.36
C THR A 170 -13.15 7.00 -0.16
N ARG A 171 -13.60 7.28 1.07
CA ARG A 171 -14.32 8.53 1.35
C ARG A 171 -13.47 9.74 1.01
N HIS A 172 -14.08 10.73 0.36
CA HIS A 172 -13.42 11.98 -0.02
C HIS A 172 -12.82 12.70 1.20
N ASN A 173 -13.57 12.78 2.29
CA ASN A 173 -13.08 13.33 3.55
C ASN A 173 -12.26 12.25 4.29
N GLN A 174 -10.94 12.50 4.41
CA GLN A 174 -9.99 11.58 5.06
C GLN A 174 -10.39 11.21 6.50
N TYR A 175 -10.93 12.14 7.27
CA TYR A 175 -11.38 11.91 8.67
C TYR A 175 -12.60 11.00 8.80
N ARG A 176 -13.29 10.68 7.69
CA ARG A 176 -14.39 9.73 7.64
C ARG A 176 -13.96 8.32 7.19
N ARG A 177 -12.69 8.09 6.90
CA ARG A 177 -12.09 6.79 6.63
C ARG A 177 -11.86 6.01 7.93
N TYR A 178 -11.19 4.88 7.88
CA TYR A 178 -10.70 4.22 9.08
C TYR A 178 -9.69 5.11 9.80
N LYS A 179 -9.72 5.10 11.15
CA LYS A 179 -8.85 5.95 11.98
C LYS A 179 -7.35 5.64 11.75
N ASN A 180 -7.05 4.37 11.56
CA ASN A 180 -5.70 3.85 11.29
C ASN A 180 -5.80 2.51 10.55
N VAL A 181 -4.68 2.00 10.07
CA VAL A 181 -4.63 0.72 9.34
C VAL A 181 -5.02 -0.48 10.20
N LYS A 182 -4.79 -0.44 11.51
CA LYS A 182 -5.20 -1.49 12.45
C LYS A 182 -6.71 -1.68 12.48
N ALA A 183 -7.47 -0.59 12.43
CA ALA A 183 -8.94 -0.64 12.34
C ALA A 183 -9.41 -1.20 10.99
N LEU A 184 -8.72 -0.88 9.90
CA LEU A 184 -8.98 -1.47 8.58
C LEU A 184 -8.66 -2.96 8.57
N ARG A 185 -7.50 -3.37 9.10
CA ARG A 185 -7.10 -4.77 9.21
C ARG A 185 -8.13 -5.61 9.94
N TRP A 186 -8.60 -5.15 11.10
CA TRP A 186 -9.63 -5.85 11.87
C TRP A 186 -10.90 -6.10 11.04
N GLU A 187 -11.37 -5.10 10.29
CA GLU A 187 -12.56 -5.22 9.43
C GLU A 187 -12.36 -6.25 8.31
N LEU A 188 -11.17 -6.25 7.68
CA LEU A 188 -10.82 -7.22 6.65
C LEU A 188 -10.80 -8.66 7.19
N GLU A 189 -10.24 -8.86 8.39
CA GLU A 189 -10.24 -10.17 9.06
C GLU A 189 -11.68 -10.66 9.36
N GLN A 190 -12.59 -9.78 9.80
CA GLN A 190 -14.00 -10.16 10.01
C GLN A 190 -14.69 -10.51 8.70
N THR A 191 -14.41 -9.76 7.62
CA THR A 191 -14.96 -10.03 6.29
C THR A 191 -14.49 -11.39 5.76
N ALA A 192 -13.21 -11.74 5.91
CA ALA A 192 -12.68 -13.04 5.53
C ALA A 192 -13.33 -14.21 6.29
N ARG A 193 -13.53 -14.06 7.62
CA ARG A 193 -14.16 -15.09 8.46
C ARG A 193 -15.62 -15.35 8.07
N SER A 194 -16.38 -14.33 7.75
CA SER A 194 -17.78 -14.46 7.31
C SER A 194 -17.91 -15.26 6.01
N ASP A 195 -16.92 -15.18 5.12
CA ASP A 195 -16.90 -15.92 3.84
C ASP A 195 -16.74 -17.43 4.05
N ILE A 196 -15.90 -17.84 5.01
CA ILE A 196 -15.65 -19.26 5.32
C ILE A 196 -16.91 -19.93 5.91
N THR A 197 -17.69 -19.19 6.68
CA THR A 197 -18.88 -19.73 7.36
C THR A 197 -20.04 -19.97 6.38
N PHE A 198 -20.17 -19.19 5.31
CA PHE A 198 -21.18 -19.39 4.26
C PHE A 198 -20.84 -20.50 3.29
N SER A 199 -19.56 -20.85 3.11
CA SER A 199 -19.13 -21.92 2.20
C SER A 199 -19.30 -23.35 2.77
N ARG A 200 -19.72 -23.48 4.04
CA ARG A 200 -19.93 -24.76 4.74
C ARG A 200 -21.42 -25.14 4.92
N LYS A 201 -22.33 -24.39 4.36
CA LYS A 201 -23.76 -24.70 4.27
C LYS A 201 -24.17 -25.02 2.83
#